data_44366beafff195cd130f19c12ff1f94c
#
_entry.id   44366beafff195cd130f19c12ff1f94c
#
_cell.length_a   1.000
_cell.length_b   1.000
_cell.length_c   1.000
_cell.angle_alpha   90.00
_cell.angle_beta   90.00
_cell.angle_gamma   90.00
#
_symmetry.space_group_name_H-M   'P 1'
#
loop_
_entity.id
_entity.type
_entity.pdbx_description
1 polymer ?
#
loop_
_entity_poly.entity_id
_entity_poly.type
_entity_poly.pdbx_seq_one_letter_code
_entity_poly.pdbx_strand_id
1 'polypeptide(L)'
;MPAPRSTDHDSFSSSMRLDTLLVEQGFFNSRSQAQAAIKDGYVQIDGHVIDKVAAKVKPDVELTVTRHSHNFVSRGGLKLSHGLEVFGFPVSGRMVVDLGASTGGFTDVVLKKGAAHCLAVDVGHGQLHTDLANDARVTSLEKVNARHLSQEHLAQGFQVTAIVCDVSFISLELALPPVL
;
A
#
# COMPACT_ATOMS: atom_id res chain seq x y z
N MET A 1 -60.03 -20.92 -17.16
CA MET A 1 -59.28 -20.05 -16.25
C MET A 1 -57.84 -20.49 -16.35
N PRO A 2 -56.92 -19.77 -17.02
CA PRO A 2 -55.52 -20.11 -16.96
C PRO A 2 -54.89 -19.47 -15.72
N ALA A 3 -54.00 -20.23 -15.04
CA ALA A 3 -53.25 -19.84 -13.87
C ALA A 3 -52.24 -18.71 -14.17
N PRO A 4 -51.92 -17.84 -13.21
CA PRO A 4 -50.95 -16.79 -13.43
C PRO A 4 -49.53 -17.40 -13.48
N ARG A 5 -48.76 -16.98 -14.50
CA ARG A 5 -47.34 -17.26 -14.62
C ARG A 5 -46.60 -16.46 -13.54
N SER A 6 -45.92 -17.18 -12.65
CA SER A 6 -44.92 -16.58 -11.77
C SER A 6 -43.78 -16.01 -12.63
N THR A 7 -43.66 -14.72 -12.63
CA THR A 7 -42.46 -14.03 -13.15
C THR A 7 -41.38 -14.14 -12.08
N ASP A 8 -40.56 -15.19 -12.20
CA ASP A 8 -39.27 -15.23 -11.52
C ASP A 8 -38.40 -14.10 -12.09
N HIS A 9 -38.31 -13.02 -11.37
CA HIS A 9 -37.25 -12.03 -11.54
C HIS A 9 -35.95 -12.63 -10.98
N ASP A 10 -35.32 -13.50 -11.76
CA ASP A 10 -33.92 -13.75 -11.64
C ASP A 10 -33.16 -12.45 -11.96
N SER A 11 -32.96 -11.63 -10.93
CA SER A 11 -32.00 -10.54 -10.98
C SER A 11 -30.61 -11.18 -11.10
N PHE A 12 -30.09 -11.29 -12.32
CA PHE A 12 -28.68 -11.55 -12.59
C PHE A 12 -27.85 -10.42 -12.00
N SER A 13 -27.54 -10.52 -10.72
CA SER A 13 -26.53 -9.68 -10.06
C SER A 13 -25.19 -9.98 -10.73
N SER A 14 -24.78 -9.15 -11.67
CA SER A 14 -23.53 -9.31 -12.41
C SER A 14 -22.35 -9.25 -11.43
N SER A 15 -21.55 -10.31 -11.41
CA SER A 15 -20.33 -10.32 -10.58
C SER A 15 -19.38 -9.20 -11.00
N MET A 16 -18.82 -8.48 -10.04
CA MET A 16 -17.87 -7.42 -10.26
C MET A 16 -16.53 -7.70 -9.58
N ARG A 17 -15.50 -6.95 -9.92
CA ARG A 17 -14.19 -7.11 -9.28
C ARG A 17 -14.23 -6.61 -7.84
N LEU A 18 -13.61 -7.38 -6.94
CA LEU A 18 -13.55 -7.05 -5.52
C LEU A 18 -12.88 -5.68 -5.27
N ASP A 19 -11.78 -5.37 -5.99
CA ASP A 19 -11.10 -4.09 -5.87
C ASP A 19 -11.99 -2.89 -6.29
N THR A 20 -12.88 -3.11 -7.24
CA THR A 20 -13.85 -2.10 -7.68
C THR A 20 -14.96 -1.93 -6.67
N LEU A 21 -15.53 -3.05 -6.18
CA LEU A 21 -16.61 -3.04 -5.17
C LEU A 21 -16.18 -2.33 -3.88
N LEU A 22 -14.94 -2.58 -3.42
CA LEU A 22 -14.38 -1.94 -2.22
C LEU A 22 -14.28 -0.41 -2.35
N VAL A 23 -13.98 0.10 -3.55
CA VAL A 23 -13.96 1.55 -3.81
C VAL A 23 -15.37 2.11 -3.92
N GLU A 24 -16.27 1.42 -4.62
CA GLU A 24 -17.69 1.85 -4.76
C GLU A 24 -18.42 1.91 -3.41
N GLN A 25 -18.11 0.98 -2.51
CA GLN A 25 -18.67 0.97 -1.14
C GLN A 25 -17.92 1.92 -0.19
N GLY A 26 -16.90 2.65 -0.66
CA GLY A 26 -16.22 3.69 0.13
C GLY A 26 -15.21 3.17 1.15
N PHE A 27 -14.82 1.89 1.10
CA PHE A 27 -13.77 1.36 1.98
C PHE A 27 -12.39 1.93 1.64
N PHE A 28 -12.14 2.27 0.37
CA PHE A 28 -10.87 2.83 -0.11
C PHE A 28 -11.10 3.94 -1.13
N ASN A 29 -10.17 4.90 -1.17
CA ASN A 29 -10.23 6.05 -2.09
C ASN A 29 -9.74 5.70 -3.51
N SER A 30 -9.05 4.57 -3.68
CA SER A 30 -8.53 4.13 -4.99
C SER A 30 -8.48 2.61 -5.09
N ARG A 31 -8.54 2.11 -6.35
CA ARG A 31 -8.38 0.68 -6.62
C ARG A 31 -7.00 0.16 -6.22
N SER A 32 -5.96 0.98 -6.32
CA SER A 32 -4.61 0.61 -5.90
C SER A 32 -4.54 0.33 -4.40
N GLN A 33 -5.18 1.17 -3.58
CA GLN A 33 -5.31 0.95 -2.13
C GLN A 33 -6.11 -0.32 -1.81
N ALA A 34 -7.25 -0.52 -2.50
CA ALA A 34 -8.06 -1.73 -2.34
C ALA A 34 -7.27 -3.00 -2.69
N GLN A 35 -6.52 -2.97 -3.79
CA GLN A 35 -5.68 -4.09 -4.23
C GLN A 35 -4.57 -4.41 -3.22
N ALA A 36 -3.94 -3.39 -2.64
CA ALA A 36 -2.95 -3.58 -1.60
C ALA A 36 -3.57 -4.23 -0.36
N ALA A 37 -4.72 -3.72 0.11
CA ALA A 37 -5.43 -4.29 1.25
C ALA A 37 -5.86 -5.76 1.03
N ILE A 38 -6.27 -6.12 -0.19
CA ILE A 38 -6.58 -7.50 -0.55
C ILE A 38 -5.33 -8.38 -0.46
N LYS A 39 -4.21 -7.96 -1.09
CA LYS A 39 -2.93 -8.69 -1.03
C LYS A 39 -2.44 -8.87 0.40
N ASP A 40 -2.65 -7.86 1.23
CA ASP A 40 -2.26 -7.88 2.64
C ASP A 40 -3.21 -8.69 3.53
N GLY A 41 -4.28 -9.28 2.97
CA GLY A 41 -5.22 -10.13 3.69
C GLY A 41 -6.12 -9.38 4.68
N TYR A 42 -6.36 -8.07 4.46
CA TYR A 42 -7.25 -7.27 5.31
C TYR A 42 -8.72 -7.31 4.88
N VAL A 43 -9.00 -7.90 3.73
CA VAL A 43 -10.35 -7.99 3.19
C VAL A 43 -10.90 -9.39 3.43
N GLN A 44 -12.08 -9.44 4.02
CA GLN A 44 -12.83 -10.67 4.22
C GLN A 44 -14.18 -10.57 3.50
N ILE A 45 -14.61 -11.70 2.97
CA ILE A 45 -15.95 -11.90 2.42
C ILE A 45 -16.60 -13.02 3.22
N ASP A 46 -17.75 -12.75 3.79
CA ASP A 46 -18.47 -13.71 4.64
C ASP A 46 -17.56 -14.36 5.70
N GLY A 47 -16.68 -13.55 6.32
CA GLY A 47 -15.72 -13.98 7.34
C GLY A 47 -14.45 -14.68 6.83
N HIS A 48 -14.29 -14.89 5.51
CA HIS A 48 -13.13 -15.54 4.92
C HIS A 48 -12.17 -14.54 4.28
N VAL A 49 -10.88 -14.62 4.62
CA VAL A 49 -9.85 -13.75 4.04
C VAL A 49 -9.68 -14.02 2.54
N ILE A 50 -9.69 -12.97 1.74
CA ILE A 50 -9.47 -13.02 0.30
C ILE A 50 -8.15 -12.31 -0.02
N ASP A 51 -7.25 -12.99 -0.72
CA ASP A 51 -5.93 -12.49 -1.16
C ASP A 51 -5.82 -12.29 -2.68
N LYS A 52 -6.85 -12.73 -3.43
CA LYS A 52 -6.89 -12.60 -4.89
C LYS A 52 -7.44 -11.24 -5.32
N VAL A 53 -6.56 -10.35 -5.76
CA VAL A 53 -6.92 -8.99 -6.25
C VAL A 53 -7.98 -9.02 -7.36
N ALA A 54 -7.91 -10.01 -8.26
CA ALA A 54 -8.83 -10.15 -9.38
C ALA A 54 -10.09 -10.97 -9.04
N ALA A 55 -10.37 -11.25 -7.77
CA ALA A 55 -11.57 -11.97 -7.35
C ALA A 55 -12.82 -11.28 -7.89
N LYS A 56 -13.73 -12.07 -8.46
CA LYS A 56 -15.07 -11.61 -8.85
C LYS A 56 -16.05 -12.01 -7.76
N VAL A 57 -16.82 -11.04 -7.32
CA VAL A 57 -17.77 -11.18 -6.21
C VAL A 57 -19.15 -10.64 -6.61
N LYS A 58 -20.19 -11.06 -5.93
CA LYS A 58 -21.50 -10.45 -6.06
C LYS A 58 -21.53 -9.12 -5.31
N PRO A 59 -22.30 -8.11 -5.75
CA PRO A 59 -22.37 -6.81 -5.07
C PRO A 59 -22.95 -6.85 -3.65
N ASP A 60 -23.69 -7.91 -3.33
CA ASP A 60 -24.42 -8.12 -2.08
C ASP A 60 -23.66 -8.94 -1.03
N VAL A 61 -22.38 -9.28 -1.28
CA VAL A 61 -21.57 -10.01 -0.29
C VAL A 61 -21.26 -9.15 0.94
N GLU A 62 -21.19 -9.80 2.10
CA GLU A 62 -20.77 -9.12 3.32
C GLU A 62 -19.24 -8.87 3.27
N LEU A 63 -18.87 -7.59 3.15
CA LEU A 63 -17.48 -7.16 3.15
C LEU A 63 -17.06 -6.68 4.52
N THR A 64 -15.98 -7.26 5.03
CA THR A 64 -15.31 -6.77 6.23
C THR A 64 -13.89 -6.39 5.86
N VAL A 65 -13.50 -5.15 6.19
CA VAL A 65 -12.12 -4.69 6.11
C VAL A 65 -11.57 -4.61 7.52
N THR A 66 -10.69 -5.55 7.86
CA THR A 66 -10.05 -5.58 9.19
C THR A 66 -9.01 -4.47 9.27
N ARG A 67 -9.06 -3.67 10.34
CA ARG A 67 -7.94 -2.79 10.67
C ARG A 67 -6.76 -3.65 11.10
N HIS A 68 -5.56 -3.17 10.81
CA HIS A 68 -4.32 -3.87 11.12
C HIS A 68 -4.30 -4.39 12.57
N SER A 69 -3.90 -5.64 12.76
CA SER A 69 -3.56 -6.17 14.10
C SER A 69 -2.26 -5.57 14.65
N HIS A 70 -1.63 -4.67 13.90
CA HIS A 70 -0.39 -3.98 14.23
C HIS A 70 -0.54 -2.47 13.96
N ASN A 71 0.33 -1.68 14.60
CA ASN A 71 0.29 -0.21 14.53
C ASN A 71 0.88 0.38 13.22
N PHE A 72 1.03 -0.40 12.15
CA PHE A 72 1.58 0.05 10.87
C PHE A 72 0.54 0.00 9.76
N VAL A 73 0.69 0.85 8.74
CA VAL A 73 -0.25 0.96 7.61
C VAL A 73 -0.26 -0.28 6.70
N SER A 74 0.74 -1.17 6.82
CA SER A 74 0.75 -2.47 6.13
C SER A 74 1.62 -3.49 6.86
N ARG A 75 1.49 -4.80 6.48
CA ARG A 75 2.33 -5.89 7.01
C ARG A 75 3.83 -5.71 6.71
N GLY A 76 4.17 -4.99 5.62
CA GLY A 76 5.55 -4.60 5.33
C GLY A 76 6.21 -3.89 6.49
N GLY A 77 5.46 -3.08 7.25
CA GLY A 77 5.96 -2.41 8.45
C GLY A 77 6.50 -3.36 9.52
N LEU A 78 5.89 -4.53 9.70
CA LEU A 78 6.40 -5.55 10.63
C LEU A 78 7.79 -6.05 10.23
N LYS A 79 8.00 -6.27 8.92
CA LYS A 79 9.29 -6.71 8.37
C LYS A 79 10.40 -5.72 8.68
N LEU A 80 10.16 -4.43 8.38
CA LEU A 80 11.15 -3.39 8.65
C LEU A 80 11.36 -3.17 10.15
N SER A 81 10.29 -3.10 10.94
CA SER A 81 10.41 -2.91 12.39
C SER A 81 11.29 -3.96 13.03
N HIS A 82 11.06 -5.23 12.68
CA HIS A 82 11.89 -6.34 13.14
C HIS A 82 13.34 -6.23 12.66
N GLY A 83 13.56 -5.92 11.37
CA GLY A 83 14.91 -5.74 10.83
C GLY A 83 15.69 -4.62 11.54
N LEU A 84 15.07 -3.47 11.76
CA LEU A 84 15.71 -2.35 12.47
C LEU A 84 16.10 -2.72 13.91
N GLU A 85 15.29 -3.54 14.58
CA GLU A 85 15.58 -4.03 15.94
C GLU A 85 16.72 -5.04 15.95
N VAL A 86 16.66 -6.06 15.08
CA VAL A 86 17.68 -7.12 15.02
C VAL A 86 19.06 -6.56 14.67
N PHE A 87 19.12 -5.63 13.72
CA PHE A 87 20.39 -5.05 13.26
C PHE A 87 20.82 -3.81 14.06
N GLY A 88 19.99 -3.32 14.98
CA GLY A 88 20.26 -2.10 15.72
C GLY A 88 20.45 -0.87 14.82
N PHE A 89 19.78 -0.85 13.65
CA PHE A 89 19.98 0.22 12.66
C PHE A 89 19.19 1.48 13.05
N PRO A 90 19.88 2.60 13.39
CA PRO A 90 19.21 3.80 13.83
C PRO A 90 18.61 4.57 12.65
N VAL A 91 17.35 4.98 12.75
CA VAL A 91 16.69 5.88 11.77
C VAL A 91 16.27 7.22 12.38
N SER A 92 16.34 7.37 13.69
CA SER A 92 15.97 8.59 14.39
C SER A 92 16.81 9.79 13.92
N GLY A 93 16.15 10.89 13.60
CA GLY A 93 16.77 12.13 13.09
C GLY A 93 17.31 12.02 11.66
N ARG A 94 17.13 10.88 10.97
CA ARG A 94 17.69 10.68 9.62
C ARG A 94 16.74 11.14 8.51
N MET A 95 17.36 11.50 7.38
CA MET A 95 16.70 11.71 6.11
C MET A 95 16.70 10.36 5.37
N VAL A 96 15.53 9.73 5.30
CA VAL A 96 15.39 8.35 4.81
C VAL A 96 14.82 8.34 3.39
N VAL A 97 15.34 7.46 2.54
CA VAL A 97 14.70 7.09 1.28
C VAL A 97 14.07 5.72 1.42
N ASP A 98 12.79 5.59 1.11
CA ASP A 98 12.04 4.34 1.05
C ASP A 98 11.82 3.96 -0.41
N LEU A 99 12.56 2.96 -0.91
CA LEU A 99 12.45 2.46 -2.28
C LEU A 99 11.44 1.32 -2.36
N GLY A 100 10.40 1.52 -3.16
CA GLY A 100 9.27 0.59 -3.25
C GLY A 100 8.26 0.83 -2.13
N ALA A 101 7.96 2.10 -1.84
CA ALA A 101 7.14 2.50 -0.70
C ALA A 101 5.72 1.89 -0.71
N SER A 102 5.12 1.66 -1.89
CA SER A 102 3.77 1.09 -2.03
C SER A 102 2.76 1.81 -1.14
N THR A 103 2.11 1.09 -0.22
CA THR A 103 1.17 1.68 0.76
C THR A 103 1.84 2.45 1.90
N GLY A 104 3.17 2.41 2.00
CA GLY A 104 3.94 3.16 2.99
C GLY A 104 4.26 2.39 4.27
N GLY A 105 4.27 1.05 4.23
CA GLY A 105 4.58 0.26 5.42
C GLY A 105 5.96 0.57 6.00
N PHE A 106 6.98 0.70 5.17
CA PHE A 106 8.32 1.07 5.59
C PHE A 106 8.41 2.54 5.99
N THR A 107 7.81 3.44 5.20
CA THR A 107 7.69 4.86 5.51
C THR A 107 7.09 5.08 6.91
N ASP A 108 5.98 4.42 7.24
CA ASP A 108 5.32 4.53 8.55
C ASP A 108 6.23 4.11 9.71
N VAL A 109 6.97 3.01 9.52
CA VAL A 109 7.93 2.53 10.55
C VAL A 109 9.04 3.54 10.79
N VAL A 110 9.69 4.05 9.76
CA VAL A 110 10.81 4.98 9.93
C VAL A 110 10.34 6.29 10.59
N LEU A 111 9.15 6.79 10.24
CA LEU A 111 8.57 7.98 10.87
C LEU A 111 8.24 7.74 12.35
N LYS A 112 7.64 6.59 12.69
CA LYS A 112 7.35 6.20 14.08
C LYS A 112 8.62 5.97 14.92
N LYS A 113 9.71 5.57 14.27
CA LYS A 113 11.02 5.44 14.91
C LYS A 113 11.84 6.74 14.89
N GLY A 114 11.21 7.87 14.51
CA GLY A 114 11.76 9.22 14.68
C GLY A 114 12.60 9.72 13.50
N ALA A 115 12.45 9.18 12.29
CA ALA A 115 13.07 9.77 11.10
C ALA A 115 12.66 11.25 10.96
N ALA A 116 13.61 12.11 10.58
CA ALA A 116 13.34 13.53 10.38
C ALA A 116 12.50 13.76 9.12
N HIS A 117 12.76 12.98 8.06
CA HIS A 117 12.01 13.02 6.81
C HIS A 117 12.11 11.69 6.08
N CYS A 118 11.10 11.34 5.30
CA CYS A 118 11.09 10.18 4.43
C CYS A 118 10.70 10.56 3.01
N LEU A 119 11.55 10.22 2.05
CA LEU A 119 11.26 10.27 0.63
C LEU A 119 10.74 8.90 0.19
N ALA A 120 9.44 8.81 -0.02
CA ALA A 120 8.74 7.58 -0.42
C ALA A 120 8.70 7.49 -1.95
N VAL A 121 9.44 6.55 -2.53
CA VAL A 121 9.61 6.38 -3.97
C VAL A 121 8.92 5.10 -4.44
N ASP A 122 8.03 5.22 -5.43
CA ASP A 122 7.34 4.08 -6.03
C ASP A 122 7.05 4.28 -7.52
N VAL A 123 7.02 3.20 -8.28
CA VAL A 123 6.59 3.21 -9.69
C VAL A 123 5.07 3.30 -9.84
N GLY A 124 4.33 2.96 -8.79
CA GLY A 124 2.87 3.04 -8.73
C GLY A 124 2.36 4.46 -8.61
N HIS A 125 1.05 4.58 -8.51
CA HIS A 125 0.37 5.86 -8.33
C HIS A 125 -0.82 5.71 -7.39
N GLY A 126 -0.98 6.68 -6.46
CA GLY A 126 -2.10 6.74 -5.52
C GLY A 126 -2.15 5.55 -4.56
N GLN A 127 -1.00 4.95 -4.24
CA GLN A 127 -0.93 3.80 -3.34
C GLN A 127 -0.67 4.21 -1.90
N LEU A 128 0.09 5.27 -1.68
CA LEU A 128 0.51 5.68 -0.34
C LEU A 128 -0.71 5.97 0.54
N HIS A 129 -0.67 5.49 1.78
CA HIS A 129 -1.75 5.70 2.73
C HIS A 129 -1.99 7.19 2.96
N THR A 130 -3.26 7.61 3.05
CA THR A 130 -3.65 9.01 3.13
C THR A 130 -2.98 9.76 4.29
N ASP A 131 -2.85 9.13 5.45
CA ASP A 131 -2.20 9.75 6.61
C ASP A 131 -0.73 10.04 6.35
N LEU A 132 -0.03 9.16 5.61
CA LEU A 132 1.37 9.35 5.23
C LEU A 132 1.51 10.41 4.13
N ALA A 133 0.60 10.39 3.16
CA ALA A 133 0.61 11.40 2.09
C ALA A 133 0.38 12.82 2.61
N ASN A 134 -0.28 12.96 3.76
CA ASN A 134 -0.55 14.24 4.42
C ASN A 134 0.46 14.57 5.55
N ASP A 135 1.42 13.69 5.86
CA ASP A 135 2.46 13.96 6.87
C ASP A 135 3.53 14.89 6.28
N ALA A 136 3.75 16.03 6.91
CA ALA A 136 4.74 17.04 6.46
C ALA A 136 6.19 16.49 6.39
N ARG A 137 6.47 15.36 7.05
CA ARG A 137 7.75 14.67 7.01
C ARG A 137 7.87 13.70 5.85
N VAL A 138 6.85 13.60 4.97
CA VAL A 138 6.87 12.68 3.82
C VAL A 138 6.85 13.47 2.52
N THR A 139 7.75 13.10 1.62
CA THR A 139 7.68 13.49 0.21
C THR A 139 7.41 12.23 -0.60
N SER A 140 6.30 12.19 -1.32
CA SER A 140 5.95 11.07 -2.20
C SER A 140 6.40 11.33 -3.62
N LEU A 141 7.22 10.44 -4.17
CA LEU A 141 7.62 10.40 -5.58
C LEU A 141 6.98 9.18 -6.24
N GLU A 142 5.85 9.39 -6.85
CA GLU A 142 5.12 8.36 -7.58
C GLU A 142 5.50 8.33 -9.07
N LYS A 143 5.31 7.17 -9.72
CA LYS A 143 5.69 6.91 -11.12
C LYS A 143 7.20 7.07 -11.37
N VAL A 144 8.01 6.96 -10.33
CA VAL A 144 9.45 7.06 -10.40
C VAL A 144 10.07 5.68 -10.22
N ASN A 145 10.84 5.24 -11.23
CA ASN A 145 11.62 4.02 -11.10
C ASN A 145 12.90 4.31 -10.30
N ALA A 146 13.17 3.51 -9.28
CA ALA A 146 14.38 3.65 -8.44
C ALA A 146 15.68 3.75 -9.26
N ARG A 147 15.76 3.08 -10.42
CA ARG A 147 16.91 3.17 -11.35
C ARG A 147 17.18 4.56 -11.88
N HIS A 148 16.15 5.40 -11.94
CA HIS A 148 16.20 6.73 -12.53
C HIS A 148 16.14 7.82 -11.46
N LEU A 149 16.21 7.44 -10.19
CA LEU A 149 16.30 8.43 -9.12
C LEU A 149 17.62 9.19 -9.25
N SER A 150 17.55 10.52 -9.15
CA SER A 150 18.70 11.41 -9.30
C SER A 150 18.63 12.55 -8.30
N GLN A 151 19.70 13.30 -8.16
CA GLN A 151 19.73 14.48 -7.30
C GLN A 151 18.61 15.50 -7.62
N GLU A 152 18.13 15.54 -8.86
CA GLU A 152 17.04 16.43 -9.28
C GLU A 152 15.70 16.08 -8.65
N HIS A 153 15.51 14.81 -8.25
CA HIS A 153 14.32 14.35 -7.52
C HIS A 153 14.37 14.68 -6.03
N LEU A 154 15.55 15.03 -5.53
CA LEU A 154 15.75 15.38 -4.13
C LEU A 154 15.49 16.87 -3.94
N ALA A 155 14.75 17.24 -2.91
CA ALA A 155 14.60 18.64 -2.55
C ALA A 155 15.99 19.25 -2.24
N GLN A 156 16.17 20.54 -2.53
CA GLN A 156 17.42 21.23 -2.26
C GLN A 156 17.78 21.09 -0.76
N GLY A 157 18.97 20.58 -0.49
CA GLY A 157 19.43 20.32 0.87
C GLY A 157 19.01 18.96 1.46
N PHE A 158 18.29 18.10 0.71
CA PHE A 158 17.97 16.75 1.15
C PHE A 158 19.21 15.86 1.03
N GLN A 159 19.83 15.55 2.16
CA GLN A 159 20.95 14.61 2.22
C GLN A 159 20.46 13.26 2.69
N VAL A 160 20.52 12.25 1.83
CA VAL A 160 20.17 10.88 2.18
C VAL A 160 21.15 10.37 3.23
N THR A 161 20.63 9.94 4.39
CA THR A 161 21.43 9.39 5.50
C THR A 161 21.05 7.98 5.88
N ALA A 162 19.95 7.47 5.30
CA ALA A 162 19.53 6.08 5.40
C ALA A 162 18.66 5.71 4.19
N ILE A 163 18.73 4.44 3.80
CA ILE A 163 17.88 3.87 2.74
C ILE A 163 17.21 2.62 3.31
N VAL A 164 15.91 2.51 3.09
CA VAL A 164 15.14 1.28 3.29
C VAL A 164 14.56 0.86 1.94
N CYS A 165 14.48 -0.46 1.68
CA CYS A 165 14.15 -0.93 0.35
C CYS A 165 13.38 -2.25 0.43
N ASP A 166 12.20 -2.30 -0.21
CA ASP A 166 11.39 -3.52 -0.40
C ASP A 166 10.82 -3.52 -1.83
N VAL A 167 11.71 -3.68 -2.81
CA VAL A 167 11.35 -3.64 -4.22
C VAL A 167 11.10 -5.04 -4.77
N SER A 168 10.16 -5.14 -5.72
CA SER A 168 9.90 -6.33 -6.51
C SER A 168 10.29 -6.09 -7.96
N PHE A 169 10.69 -7.15 -8.67
CA PHE A 169 11.01 -7.13 -10.11
C PHE A 169 12.27 -6.33 -10.51
N ILE A 170 13.09 -5.92 -9.54
CA ILE A 170 14.38 -5.25 -9.77
C ILE A 170 15.40 -5.76 -8.74
N SER A 171 16.66 -5.97 -9.14
CA SER A 171 17.72 -6.30 -8.19
C SER A 171 18.17 -5.07 -7.40
N LEU A 172 18.67 -5.28 -6.19
CA LEU A 172 19.22 -4.21 -5.35
C LEU A 172 20.44 -3.55 -6.01
N GLU A 173 21.21 -4.30 -6.80
CA GLU A 173 22.35 -3.79 -7.57
C GLU A 173 21.95 -2.71 -8.59
N LEU A 174 20.69 -2.71 -9.02
CA LEU A 174 20.16 -1.74 -9.96
C LEU A 174 19.37 -0.64 -9.26
N ALA A 175 18.78 -0.92 -8.11
CA ALA A 175 17.91 0.03 -7.39
C ALA A 175 18.68 0.98 -6.47
N LEU A 176 19.80 0.51 -5.85
CA LEU A 176 20.52 1.28 -4.85
C LEU A 176 21.51 2.32 -5.39
N PRO A 177 22.31 2.07 -6.47
CA PRO A 177 23.34 3.01 -6.90
C PRO A 177 22.87 4.45 -7.12
N PRO A 178 21.66 4.73 -7.63
CA PRO A 178 21.17 6.09 -7.83
C PRO A 178 20.98 6.91 -6.55
N VAL A 179 20.90 6.25 -5.37
CA VAL A 179 20.65 6.91 -4.07
C VAL A 179 21.85 6.84 -3.11
N LEU A 180 22.93 6.17 -3.52
CA LEU A 180 24.20 6.10 -2.80
C LEU A 180 25.14 7.23 -3.24
#